data_97213159d18afe1ebcbf54d43c085dfb
#
_entry.id   97213159d18afe1ebcbf54d43c085dfb
#
_cell.length_a   1.000
_cell.length_b   1.000
_cell.length_c   1.000
_cell.angle_alpha   90.00
_cell.angle_beta   90.00
_cell.angle_gamma   90.00
#
_symmetry.space_group_name_H-M   'P 1'
#
loop_
_entity.id
_entity.type
_entity.pdbx_description
1 polymer ?
#
loop_
_entity_poly.entity_id
_entity_poly.type
_entity_poly.pdbx_seq_one_letter_code
_entity_poly.pdbx_strand_id
1 'polypeptide(L)'
;SEEEGDFENADGKILILATGGTIASKIDYITGGVKPAFSANDLLSTVPEISETGVEILGKQILNKFSENLTPDDWIKIAGEVYKCVEKGAKGIVIPHGTDTLHYSSAMLSFMLKNLNVPVVFTGAQRSSDRGSSDATLNLINSIYFASLDPEKFHNKGVFVLMHEGIDDKFCAVFRGTKVRKMHTSMRDAFKGDKFARLNFFEKKFERYENGKILEKDEKNETLLDTKIEKNVMLLKYFPTLTPEIFEILCEKYKGIVIEGTGLGHVHDSLIEPIKKAIDKGTFIAMTSQTIFGRTNLNVYATGRKLLKAGVVPCEDMLPEAAYIKLMFALGHHNKHTDIKNFMLTNIAYEINERSEI
;
A
#
# COMPACT_ATOMS: atom_id res chain seq x y z
N SER A 1 -2.90 -17.24 27.58
CA SER A 1 -2.00 -18.39 27.55
C SER A 1 -2.56 -19.54 26.71
N GLU A 2 -2.95 -19.33 25.46
CA GLU A 2 -3.26 -20.34 24.41
C GLU A 2 -3.23 -19.68 23.02
N GLU A 3 -2.63 -18.48 22.88
CA GLU A 3 -2.67 -17.65 21.66
C GLU A 3 -1.33 -17.50 20.94
N GLU A 4 -0.31 -18.23 21.34
CA GLU A 4 0.91 -18.38 20.55
C GLU A 4 0.85 -19.68 19.75
N GLY A 5 -0.15 -19.80 18.87
CA GLY A 5 -0.09 -20.76 17.76
C GLY A 5 1.13 -20.38 16.91
N ASP A 6 2.24 -20.93 17.29
CA ASP A 6 3.53 -20.74 16.64
C ASP A 6 3.45 -21.13 15.18
N PHE A 7 3.84 -20.23 14.28
CA PHE A 7 4.19 -20.57 12.90
C PHE A 7 5.43 -21.48 12.81
N GLU A 8 5.64 -22.35 13.81
CA GLU A 8 6.76 -23.31 13.82
C GLU A 8 6.82 -24.17 12.54
N ASN A 9 5.73 -24.20 11.78
CA ASN A 9 5.60 -25.00 10.58
C ASN A 9 5.18 -24.18 9.36
N ALA A 10 5.75 -22.98 9.17
CA ALA A 10 5.44 -22.07 8.06
C ALA A 10 6.14 -22.45 6.74
N ASP A 11 7.18 -23.30 6.81
CA ASP A 11 8.02 -23.64 5.67
C ASP A 11 7.20 -24.24 4.49
N GLY A 12 7.38 -23.63 3.32
CA GLY A 12 6.68 -24.02 2.09
C GLY A 12 5.19 -23.67 2.02
N LYS A 13 4.59 -23.07 3.06
CA LYS A 13 3.16 -22.79 3.16
C LYS A 13 2.80 -21.36 2.79
N ILE A 14 1.52 -21.16 2.48
CA ILE A 14 0.93 -19.81 2.36
C ILE A 14 0.36 -19.40 3.71
N LEU A 15 0.75 -18.23 4.18
CA LEU A 15 0.28 -17.69 5.45
C LEU A 15 -0.81 -16.64 5.22
N ILE A 16 -1.92 -16.75 5.97
CA ILE A 16 -2.98 -15.74 6.00
C ILE A 16 -2.88 -14.97 7.31
N LEU A 17 -2.53 -13.68 7.23
CA LEU A 17 -2.42 -12.78 8.36
C LEU A 17 -3.59 -11.79 8.36
N ALA A 18 -4.67 -12.10 9.06
CA ALA A 18 -5.86 -11.27 9.08
C ALA A 18 -5.69 -10.06 10.00
N THR A 19 -6.01 -8.86 9.48
CA THR A 19 -5.93 -7.59 10.24
C THR A 19 -7.29 -7.06 10.66
N GLY A 20 -8.37 -7.66 10.16
CA GLY A 20 -9.75 -7.20 10.28
C GLY A 20 -10.36 -6.87 8.90
N GLY A 21 -11.44 -6.12 8.89
CA GLY A 21 -12.12 -5.73 7.66
C GLY A 21 -13.22 -6.71 7.21
N THR A 22 -13.81 -6.45 6.05
CA THR A 22 -15.04 -7.09 5.59
C THR A 22 -14.87 -8.57 5.24
N ILE A 23 -13.71 -8.98 4.75
CA ILE A 23 -13.40 -10.40 4.48
C ILE A 23 -13.41 -11.22 5.78
N ALA A 24 -12.90 -10.63 6.87
CA ALA A 24 -12.76 -11.27 8.17
C ALA A 24 -13.93 -10.96 9.12
N SER A 25 -15.06 -10.46 8.63
CA SER A 25 -16.16 -10.04 9.47
C SER A 25 -17.41 -10.88 9.28
N LYS A 26 -18.08 -11.21 10.39
CA LYS A 26 -19.44 -11.78 10.41
C LYS A 26 -20.40 -10.75 10.97
N ILE A 27 -21.63 -10.74 10.48
CA ILE A 27 -22.71 -9.97 11.10
C ILE A 27 -23.06 -10.63 12.43
N ASP A 28 -22.96 -9.86 13.50
CA ASP A 28 -23.56 -10.24 14.78
C ASP A 28 -25.07 -9.99 14.70
N TYR A 29 -25.84 -11.05 14.52
CA TYR A 29 -27.29 -10.99 14.42
C TYR A 29 -27.97 -10.48 15.70
N ILE A 30 -27.28 -10.46 16.83
CA ILE A 30 -27.83 -9.98 18.10
C ILE A 30 -27.71 -8.46 18.20
N THR A 31 -26.57 -7.89 17.76
CA THR A 31 -26.31 -6.45 17.86
C THR A 31 -26.52 -5.70 16.54
N GLY A 32 -26.72 -6.40 15.43
CA GLY A 32 -26.77 -5.84 14.07
C GLY A 32 -25.43 -5.25 13.61
N GLY A 33 -24.37 -5.39 14.42
CA GLY A 33 -23.05 -4.88 14.14
C GLY A 33 -22.16 -5.90 13.42
N VAL A 34 -21.19 -5.42 12.66
CA VAL A 34 -20.17 -6.26 12.05
C VAL A 34 -19.08 -6.47 13.09
N LYS A 35 -18.86 -7.71 13.52
CA LYS A 35 -17.75 -8.07 14.39
C LYS A 35 -16.65 -8.72 13.54
N PRO A 36 -15.41 -8.27 13.66
CA PRO A 36 -14.29 -8.99 13.10
C PRO A 36 -14.06 -10.28 13.91
N ALA A 37 -14.27 -11.43 13.29
CA ALA A 37 -14.00 -12.71 13.93
C ALA A 37 -13.74 -13.78 12.87
N PHE A 38 -12.46 -14.11 12.66
CA PHE A 38 -12.09 -15.26 11.86
C PHE A 38 -10.83 -15.93 12.38
N SER A 39 -10.93 -17.22 12.68
CA SER A 39 -9.75 -18.09 12.65
C SER A 39 -9.45 -18.47 11.19
N ALA A 40 -8.23 -18.93 10.92
CA ALA A 40 -7.87 -19.47 9.61
C ALA A 40 -8.79 -20.63 9.19
N ASN A 41 -9.19 -21.46 10.15
CA ASN A 41 -10.11 -22.57 9.92
C ASN A 41 -11.50 -22.06 9.50
N ASP A 42 -11.94 -20.92 10.00
CA ASP A 42 -13.19 -20.31 9.58
C ASP A 42 -13.11 -19.82 8.11
N LEU A 43 -11.99 -19.23 7.71
CA LEU A 43 -11.76 -18.85 6.30
C LEU A 43 -11.77 -20.06 5.38
N LEU A 44 -11.06 -21.11 5.74
CA LEU A 44 -11.01 -22.37 4.98
C LEU A 44 -12.40 -23.02 4.87
N SER A 45 -13.20 -22.98 5.92
CA SER A 45 -14.57 -23.50 5.89
C SER A 45 -15.53 -22.65 5.06
N THR A 46 -15.23 -21.36 4.89
CA THR A 46 -16.07 -20.40 4.15
C THR A 46 -15.76 -20.42 2.65
N VAL A 47 -14.55 -20.83 2.26
CA VAL A 47 -14.09 -20.89 0.86
C VAL A 47 -13.51 -22.28 0.57
N PRO A 48 -14.37 -23.31 0.35
CA PRO A 48 -13.93 -24.69 0.09
C PRO A 48 -12.97 -24.81 -1.11
N GLU A 49 -13.10 -23.90 -2.08
CA GLU A 49 -12.30 -23.84 -3.29
C GLU A 49 -10.81 -23.60 -3.01
N ILE A 50 -10.46 -23.13 -1.81
CA ILE A 50 -9.05 -23.00 -1.39
C ILE A 50 -8.34 -24.36 -1.46
N SER A 51 -9.01 -25.46 -1.17
CA SER A 51 -8.45 -26.81 -1.29
C SER A 51 -8.00 -27.16 -2.72
N GLU A 52 -8.62 -26.55 -3.73
CA GLU A 52 -8.27 -26.75 -5.15
C GLU A 52 -6.95 -26.05 -5.54
N THR A 53 -6.43 -25.16 -4.70
CA THR A 53 -5.12 -24.51 -4.94
C THR A 53 -3.96 -25.50 -4.81
N GLY A 54 -4.15 -26.59 -4.08
CA GLY A 54 -3.13 -27.60 -3.83
C GLY A 54 -1.99 -27.15 -2.92
N VAL A 55 -2.16 -26.00 -2.20
CA VAL A 55 -1.17 -25.48 -1.27
C VAL A 55 -1.63 -25.62 0.18
N GLU A 56 -0.68 -25.87 1.08
CA GLU A 56 -0.96 -25.84 2.51
C GLU A 56 -1.06 -24.39 2.99
N ILE A 57 -2.06 -24.11 3.82
CA ILE A 57 -2.37 -22.80 4.32
C ILE A 57 -2.39 -22.80 5.84
N LEU A 58 -1.75 -21.80 6.43
CA LEU A 58 -1.88 -21.49 7.86
C LEU A 58 -2.43 -20.08 8.00
N GLY A 59 -3.21 -19.82 9.03
CA GLY A 59 -3.77 -18.49 9.24
C GLY A 59 -3.72 -18.06 10.70
N LYS A 60 -3.55 -16.76 10.88
CA LYS A 60 -3.55 -16.10 12.18
C LYS A 60 -4.24 -14.75 12.07
N GLN A 61 -5.04 -14.42 13.07
CA GLN A 61 -5.52 -13.06 13.25
C GLN A 61 -4.48 -12.27 14.03
N ILE A 62 -3.88 -11.26 13.40
CA ILE A 62 -2.84 -10.41 13.98
C ILE A 62 -3.38 -9.09 14.52
N LEU A 63 -4.45 -8.59 13.92
CA LEU A 63 -5.20 -7.41 14.34
C LEU A 63 -6.70 -7.65 14.15
N ASN A 64 -7.49 -6.81 14.83
CA ASN A 64 -8.94 -6.82 14.73
C ASN A 64 -9.47 -5.37 14.72
N LYS A 65 -9.18 -4.64 13.63
CA LYS A 65 -9.51 -3.23 13.51
C LYS A 65 -10.15 -2.94 12.16
N PHE A 66 -11.04 -1.95 12.13
CA PHE A 66 -11.36 -1.27 10.88
C PHE A 66 -10.13 -0.53 10.38
N SER A 67 -9.95 -0.47 9.07
CA SER A 67 -8.70 0.05 8.48
C SER A 67 -8.46 1.53 8.80
N GLU A 68 -9.52 2.33 8.93
CA GLU A 68 -9.44 3.74 9.33
C GLU A 68 -8.94 3.96 10.77
N ASN A 69 -8.96 2.91 11.59
CA ASN A 69 -8.44 2.93 12.97
C ASN A 69 -7.01 2.40 13.09
N LEU A 70 -6.38 2.06 11.98
CA LEU A 70 -4.98 1.63 11.99
C LEU A 70 -4.04 2.82 12.23
N THR A 71 -3.00 2.56 12.98
CA THR A 71 -1.95 3.51 13.35
C THR A 71 -0.60 3.07 12.77
N PRO A 72 0.41 3.94 12.76
CA PRO A 72 1.76 3.54 12.37
C PRO A 72 2.32 2.36 13.17
N ASP A 73 1.94 2.21 14.44
CA ASP A 73 2.36 1.07 15.28
C ASP A 73 1.69 -0.24 14.82
N ASP A 74 0.48 -0.18 14.28
CA ASP A 74 -0.17 -1.35 13.66
C ASP A 74 0.58 -1.78 12.38
N TRP A 75 1.05 -0.84 11.55
CA TRP A 75 1.88 -1.17 10.38
C TRP A 75 3.20 -1.85 10.78
N ILE A 76 3.85 -1.36 11.84
CA ILE A 76 5.07 -1.98 12.40
C ILE A 76 4.77 -3.41 12.84
N LYS A 77 3.64 -3.61 13.54
CA LYS A 77 3.22 -4.96 13.97
C LYS A 77 2.98 -5.88 12.78
N ILE A 78 2.22 -5.43 11.77
CA ILE A 78 1.95 -6.22 10.55
C ILE A 78 3.27 -6.59 9.85
N ALA A 79 4.17 -5.62 9.66
CA ALA A 79 5.47 -5.87 9.02
C ALA A 79 6.32 -6.86 9.81
N GLY A 80 6.31 -6.76 11.15
CA GLY A 80 7.01 -7.71 12.04
C GLY A 80 6.48 -9.13 11.94
N GLU A 81 5.16 -9.32 11.85
CA GLU A 81 4.57 -10.66 11.68
C GLU A 81 4.87 -11.23 10.28
N VAL A 82 4.81 -10.41 9.24
CA VAL A 82 5.23 -10.80 7.88
C VAL A 82 6.69 -11.25 7.87
N TYR A 83 7.58 -10.45 8.47
CA TYR A 83 9.00 -10.76 8.55
C TYR A 83 9.26 -12.11 9.23
N LYS A 84 8.62 -12.37 10.38
CA LYS A 84 8.71 -13.66 11.09
C LYS A 84 8.27 -14.83 10.21
N CYS A 85 7.20 -14.67 9.42
CA CYS A 85 6.73 -15.71 8.50
C CYS A 85 7.75 -15.99 7.39
N VAL A 86 8.35 -14.94 6.83
CA VAL A 86 9.41 -15.07 5.80
C VAL A 86 10.64 -15.79 6.36
N GLU A 87 11.10 -15.41 7.55
CA GLU A 87 12.24 -16.05 8.22
C GLU A 87 11.99 -17.55 8.51
N LYS A 88 10.73 -17.95 8.67
CA LYS A 88 10.32 -19.34 8.89
C LYS A 88 10.03 -20.09 7.59
N GLY A 89 10.38 -19.55 6.44
CA GLY A 89 10.27 -20.22 5.14
C GLY A 89 8.90 -20.17 4.48
N ALA A 90 8.02 -19.23 4.85
CA ALA A 90 6.74 -19.05 4.17
C ALA A 90 6.93 -18.85 2.67
N LYS A 91 6.14 -19.55 1.85
CA LYS A 91 6.16 -19.45 0.38
C LYS A 91 5.52 -18.15 -0.13
N GLY A 92 4.57 -17.64 0.61
CA GLY A 92 3.86 -16.41 0.31
C GLY A 92 2.91 -16.02 1.46
N ILE A 93 2.50 -14.77 1.47
CA ILE A 93 1.68 -14.21 2.56
C ILE A 93 0.49 -13.47 1.96
N VAL A 94 -0.70 -13.74 2.49
CA VAL A 94 -1.94 -13.02 2.16
C VAL A 94 -2.42 -12.27 3.39
N ILE A 95 -2.73 -10.98 3.22
CA ILE A 95 -3.17 -10.09 4.30
C ILE A 95 -4.58 -9.58 4.01
N PRO A 96 -5.62 -10.27 4.49
CA PRO A 96 -6.97 -9.72 4.50
C PRO A 96 -7.02 -8.44 5.34
N HIS A 97 -7.52 -7.33 4.74
CA HIS A 97 -7.43 -6.00 5.30
C HIS A 97 -8.67 -5.18 4.94
N GLY A 98 -9.08 -4.24 5.79
CA GLY A 98 -10.12 -3.28 5.45
C GLY A 98 -9.71 -2.41 4.26
N THR A 99 -10.64 -2.16 3.34
CA THR A 99 -10.30 -1.58 2.03
C THR A 99 -9.97 -0.08 2.06
N ASP A 100 -10.45 0.68 3.07
CA ASP A 100 -10.39 2.15 3.06
C ASP A 100 -8.96 2.69 3.16
N THR A 101 -8.10 2.05 3.94
CA THR A 101 -6.68 2.44 4.08
C THR A 101 -5.70 1.35 3.66
N LEU A 102 -6.16 0.36 2.90
CA LEU A 102 -5.35 -0.77 2.43
C LEU A 102 -4.11 -0.30 1.68
N HIS A 103 -4.27 0.69 0.80
CA HIS A 103 -3.17 1.22 -0.01
C HIS A 103 -2.12 2.00 0.80
N TYR A 104 -2.45 2.53 1.98
CA TYR A 104 -1.45 3.07 2.92
C TYR A 104 -0.63 1.94 3.54
N SER A 105 -1.30 0.89 4.02
CA SER A 105 -0.64 -0.26 4.65
C SER A 105 0.27 -1.00 3.68
N SER A 106 -0.19 -1.24 2.45
CA SER A 106 0.61 -1.91 1.42
C SER A 106 1.84 -1.07 1.01
N ALA A 107 1.69 0.25 0.90
CA ALA A 107 2.81 1.15 0.65
C ALA A 107 3.82 1.10 1.81
N MET A 108 3.36 1.16 3.06
CA MET A 108 4.26 1.13 4.24
C MET A 108 5.06 -0.17 4.29
N LEU A 109 4.42 -1.33 4.11
CA LEU A 109 5.13 -2.61 4.10
C LEU A 109 6.12 -2.71 2.95
N SER A 110 5.82 -2.07 1.81
CA SER A 110 6.74 -2.04 0.66
C SER A 110 8.07 -1.35 0.98
N PHE A 111 8.09 -0.39 1.92
CA PHE A 111 9.32 0.27 2.37
C PHE A 111 9.94 -0.41 3.59
N MET A 112 9.14 -0.94 4.52
CA MET A 112 9.63 -1.59 5.73
C MET A 112 10.29 -2.95 5.48
N LEU A 113 9.82 -3.68 4.46
CA LEU A 113 10.31 -5.02 4.13
C LEU A 113 11.20 -4.97 2.90
N LYS A 114 12.50 -4.84 3.14
CA LYS A 114 13.52 -4.80 2.07
C LYS A 114 13.86 -6.22 1.59
N ASN A 115 14.14 -6.35 0.30
CA ASN A 115 14.60 -7.59 -0.33
C ASN A 115 13.63 -8.77 -0.14
N LEU A 116 12.32 -8.52 -0.08
CA LEU A 116 11.33 -9.61 -0.03
C LEU A 116 11.55 -10.58 -1.18
N ASN A 117 11.74 -11.86 -0.85
CA ASN A 117 11.94 -12.96 -1.78
C ASN A 117 10.64 -13.74 -2.06
N VAL A 118 9.55 -13.38 -1.40
CA VAL A 118 8.21 -13.97 -1.55
C VAL A 118 7.16 -12.90 -1.83
N PRO A 119 6.00 -13.25 -2.41
CA PRO A 119 4.88 -12.34 -2.53
C PRO A 119 4.19 -12.11 -1.18
N VAL A 120 3.86 -10.85 -0.91
CA VAL A 120 3.00 -10.40 0.19
C VAL A 120 1.80 -9.68 -0.43
N VAL A 121 0.61 -10.22 -0.27
CA VAL A 121 -0.58 -9.80 -1.01
C VAL A 121 -1.63 -9.26 -0.06
N PHE A 122 -1.87 -7.96 -0.12
CA PHE A 122 -3.03 -7.35 0.53
C PHE A 122 -4.29 -7.57 -0.29
N THR A 123 -5.37 -7.93 0.37
CA THR A 123 -6.68 -8.08 -0.26
C THR A 123 -7.78 -7.66 0.70
N GLY A 124 -8.97 -7.46 0.17
CA GLY A 124 -10.13 -7.08 0.96
C GLY A 124 -11.41 -7.45 0.23
N ALA A 125 -12.55 -7.03 0.76
CA ALA A 125 -13.83 -7.14 0.10
C ALA A 125 -14.61 -5.84 0.22
N GLN A 126 -15.24 -5.43 -0.87
CA GLN A 126 -16.15 -4.28 -0.88
C GLN A 126 -17.53 -4.66 -0.38
N ARG A 127 -17.91 -5.93 -0.52
CA ARG A 127 -19.16 -6.48 -0.01
C ARG A 127 -18.87 -7.62 0.95
N SER A 128 -19.53 -7.60 2.11
CA SER A 128 -19.35 -8.65 3.11
C SER A 128 -19.67 -10.05 2.56
N SER A 129 -19.00 -11.07 3.08
CA SER A 129 -19.12 -12.46 2.63
C SER A 129 -20.51 -13.06 2.76
N ASP A 130 -21.37 -12.46 3.58
CA ASP A 130 -22.76 -12.86 3.82
C ASP A 130 -23.76 -12.28 2.80
N ARG A 131 -23.31 -11.44 1.88
CA ARG A 131 -24.14 -10.88 0.82
C ARG A 131 -24.00 -11.64 -0.49
N GLY A 132 -25.11 -11.84 -1.19
CA GLY A 132 -25.09 -12.28 -2.59
C GLY A 132 -24.21 -11.34 -3.42
N SER A 133 -23.41 -11.88 -4.35
CA SER A 133 -22.43 -11.13 -5.15
C SER A 133 -21.26 -10.50 -4.34
N SER A 134 -20.87 -11.12 -3.19
CA SER A 134 -19.65 -10.75 -2.49
C SER A 134 -18.42 -11.02 -3.38
N ASP A 135 -17.47 -10.08 -3.34
CA ASP A 135 -16.15 -10.22 -3.98
C ASP A 135 -15.12 -10.90 -3.08
N ALA A 136 -15.49 -11.22 -1.83
CA ALA A 136 -14.58 -11.76 -0.81
C ALA A 136 -13.92 -13.08 -1.25
N THR A 137 -14.72 -14.04 -1.71
CA THR A 137 -14.23 -15.36 -2.11
C THR A 137 -13.29 -15.28 -3.30
N LEU A 138 -13.68 -14.53 -4.35
CA LEU A 138 -12.87 -14.38 -5.55
C LEU A 138 -11.54 -13.69 -5.25
N ASN A 139 -11.57 -12.61 -4.47
CA ASN A 139 -10.37 -11.88 -4.07
C ASN A 139 -9.43 -12.77 -3.23
N LEU A 140 -9.96 -13.50 -2.27
CA LEU A 140 -9.16 -14.35 -1.38
C LEU A 140 -8.51 -15.51 -2.15
N ILE A 141 -9.28 -16.26 -2.95
CA ILE A 141 -8.74 -17.41 -3.67
C ILE A 141 -7.70 -16.99 -4.72
N ASN A 142 -7.94 -15.89 -5.43
CA ASN A 142 -6.96 -15.35 -6.36
C ASN A 142 -5.71 -14.82 -5.65
N SER A 143 -5.83 -14.26 -4.43
CA SER A 143 -4.68 -13.83 -3.63
C SER A 143 -3.81 -15.02 -3.20
N ILE A 144 -4.43 -16.10 -2.76
CA ILE A 144 -3.72 -17.33 -2.40
C ILE A 144 -3.05 -17.94 -3.64
N TYR A 145 -3.75 -17.99 -4.76
CA TYR A 145 -3.20 -18.47 -6.02
C TYR A 145 -1.99 -17.65 -6.47
N PHE A 146 -2.10 -16.31 -6.48
CA PHE A 146 -0.99 -15.41 -6.81
C PHE A 146 0.19 -15.59 -5.86
N ALA A 147 -0.07 -15.72 -4.56
CA ALA A 147 0.97 -15.93 -3.55
C ALA A 147 1.65 -17.30 -3.69
N SER A 148 1.00 -18.29 -4.30
CA SER A 148 1.54 -19.63 -4.51
C SER A 148 2.38 -19.77 -5.79
N LEU A 149 2.31 -18.81 -6.70
CA LEU A 149 3.08 -18.84 -7.94
C LEU A 149 4.58 -18.75 -7.67
N ASP A 150 5.37 -19.41 -8.50
CA ASP A 150 6.84 -19.38 -8.42
C ASP A 150 7.37 -17.94 -8.58
N PRO A 151 8.01 -17.37 -7.55
CA PRO A 151 8.46 -15.98 -7.59
C PRO A 151 9.50 -15.68 -8.66
N GLU A 152 10.32 -16.63 -9.04
CA GLU A 152 11.31 -16.46 -10.10
C GLU A 152 10.66 -16.42 -11.48
N LYS A 153 9.74 -17.33 -11.73
CA LYS A 153 9.05 -17.42 -13.00
C LYS A 153 8.07 -16.27 -13.24
N PHE A 154 7.36 -15.84 -12.20
CA PHE A 154 6.28 -14.86 -12.33
C PHE A 154 6.69 -13.44 -11.89
N HIS A 155 7.93 -13.27 -11.38
CA HIS A 155 8.48 -12.01 -10.88
C HIS A 155 7.58 -11.31 -9.85
N ASN A 156 6.90 -12.11 -9.02
CA ASN A 156 5.94 -11.63 -8.04
C ASN A 156 6.54 -11.48 -6.62
N LYS A 157 7.84 -11.23 -6.50
CA LYS A 157 8.49 -10.87 -5.23
C LYS A 157 8.11 -9.45 -4.80
N GLY A 158 7.75 -9.28 -3.53
CA GLY A 158 7.43 -7.97 -2.96
C GLY A 158 5.99 -7.84 -2.50
N VAL A 159 5.55 -6.61 -2.26
CA VAL A 159 4.21 -6.29 -1.75
C VAL A 159 3.26 -5.91 -2.88
N PHE A 160 2.08 -6.52 -2.87
CA PHE A 160 1.05 -6.34 -3.87
C PHE A 160 -0.32 -6.07 -3.23
N VAL A 161 -1.22 -5.50 -4.01
CA VAL A 161 -2.65 -5.41 -3.73
C VAL A 161 -3.39 -6.19 -4.82
N LEU A 162 -4.28 -7.08 -4.41
CA LEU A 162 -5.11 -7.84 -5.32
C LEU A 162 -6.57 -7.59 -5.01
N MET A 163 -7.30 -7.08 -5.99
CA MET A 163 -8.73 -6.76 -5.87
C MET A 163 -9.46 -7.10 -7.17
N HIS A 164 -10.76 -7.24 -7.06
CA HIS A 164 -11.66 -7.52 -8.17
C HIS A 164 -11.42 -6.58 -9.37
N GLU A 165 -11.40 -7.11 -10.58
CA GLU A 165 -11.30 -6.36 -11.83
C GLU A 165 -12.64 -6.35 -12.56
N GLY A 166 -13.17 -5.14 -12.84
CA GLY A 166 -14.41 -4.98 -13.55
C GLY A 166 -15.66 -5.33 -12.73
N ILE A 167 -16.75 -5.59 -13.43
CA ILE A 167 -18.07 -5.86 -12.85
C ILE A 167 -18.47 -7.34 -12.90
N ASP A 168 -17.75 -8.15 -13.67
CA ASP A 168 -17.96 -9.60 -13.79
C ASP A 168 -17.05 -10.38 -12.83
N ASP A 169 -17.35 -11.66 -12.59
CA ASP A 169 -16.60 -12.52 -11.68
C ASP A 169 -15.48 -13.30 -12.39
N LYS A 170 -14.81 -12.68 -13.38
CA LYS A 170 -13.78 -13.36 -14.17
C LYS A 170 -12.37 -13.11 -13.63
N PHE A 171 -11.99 -11.86 -13.45
CA PHE A 171 -10.61 -11.51 -13.15
C PHE A 171 -10.47 -10.69 -11.87
N CYS A 172 -9.32 -10.86 -11.22
CA CYS A 172 -8.78 -9.92 -10.25
C CYS A 172 -7.57 -9.20 -10.83
N ALA A 173 -7.46 -7.91 -10.54
CA ALA A 173 -6.30 -7.09 -10.87
C ALA A 173 -5.29 -7.12 -9.74
N VAL A 174 -4.02 -7.19 -10.09
CA VAL A 174 -2.88 -7.11 -9.18
C VAL A 174 -2.14 -5.81 -9.43
N PHE A 175 -1.83 -5.10 -8.35
CA PHE A 175 -1.09 -3.85 -8.37
C PHE A 175 0.14 -3.95 -7.47
N ARG A 176 1.20 -3.17 -7.76
CA ARG A 176 2.25 -2.94 -6.76
C ARG A 176 1.68 -2.21 -5.55
N GLY A 177 2.12 -2.54 -4.34
CA GLY A 177 1.61 -1.97 -3.10
C GLY A 177 1.73 -0.44 -2.99
N THR A 178 2.58 0.17 -3.79
CA THR A 178 2.84 1.61 -3.84
C THR A 178 2.16 2.34 -5.01
N LYS A 179 1.50 1.61 -5.93
CA LYS A 179 0.94 2.13 -7.19
C LYS A 179 -0.56 1.88 -7.33
N VAL A 180 -1.29 1.96 -6.25
CA VAL A 180 -2.73 1.69 -6.22
C VAL A 180 -3.46 2.63 -5.27
N ARG A 181 -4.69 2.98 -5.60
CA ARG A 181 -5.59 3.77 -4.75
C ARG A 181 -7.01 3.23 -4.83
N LYS A 182 -7.73 3.26 -3.70
CA LYS A 182 -9.18 3.06 -3.69
C LYS A 182 -9.87 4.29 -4.28
N MET A 183 -10.57 4.12 -5.40
CA MET A 183 -11.20 5.21 -6.17
C MET A 183 -12.71 5.24 -6.09
N HIS A 184 -13.33 4.19 -5.57
CA HIS A 184 -14.78 4.12 -5.40
C HIS A 184 -15.15 3.65 -3.99
N THR A 185 -16.21 4.19 -3.44
CA THR A 185 -16.63 3.90 -2.06
C THR A 185 -17.08 2.46 -1.85
N SER A 186 -17.69 1.83 -2.85
CA SER A 186 -18.42 0.55 -2.69
C SER A 186 -18.39 -0.39 -3.89
N MET A 187 -17.89 0.00 -5.07
CA MET A 187 -17.78 -0.91 -6.21
C MET A 187 -16.73 -1.99 -5.96
N ARG A 188 -16.95 -3.19 -6.52
CA ARG A 188 -16.00 -4.30 -6.39
C ARG A 188 -14.64 -3.97 -7.03
N ASP A 189 -14.65 -3.31 -8.18
CA ASP A 189 -13.45 -2.84 -8.90
C ASP A 189 -13.00 -1.44 -8.45
N ALA A 190 -13.11 -1.14 -7.17
CA ALA A 190 -12.83 0.19 -6.61
C ALA A 190 -11.35 0.60 -6.69
N PHE A 191 -10.43 -0.33 -6.79
CA PHE A 191 -8.99 -0.05 -6.80
C PHE A 191 -8.49 0.22 -8.21
N LYS A 192 -7.76 1.32 -8.37
CA LYS A 192 -7.16 1.75 -9.64
C LYS A 192 -5.69 2.12 -9.43
N GLY A 193 -4.92 1.97 -10.49
CA GLY A 193 -3.49 2.24 -10.50
C GLY A 193 -2.79 1.51 -11.63
N ASP A 194 -1.48 1.42 -11.57
CA ASP A 194 -0.69 0.69 -12.56
C ASP A 194 -0.80 -0.82 -12.28
N LYS A 195 -1.42 -1.53 -13.20
CA LYS A 195 -1.62 -2.97 -13.06
C LYS A 195 -0.31 -3.72 -13.31
N PHE A 196 0.08 -4.55 -12.37
CA PHE A 196 1.16 -5.51 -12.53
C PHE A 196 0.70 -6.73 -13.36
N ALA A 197 -0.48 -7.26 -13.04
CA ALA A 197 -1.06 -8.41 -13.70
C ALA A 197 -2.58 -8.46 -13.50
N ARG A 198 -3.23 -9.35 -14.23
CA ARG A 198 -4.56 -9.86 -13.88
C ARG A 198 -4.55 -11.38 -13.85
N LEU A 199 -5.41 -11.96 -13.08
CA LEU A 199 -5.48 -13.41 -12.97
C LEU A 199 -6.90 -13.92 -12.71
N ASN A 200 -7.10 -15.18 -13.09
CA ASN A 200 -8.30 -15.95 -12.81
C ASN A 200 -7.88 -17.36 -12.36
N PHE A 201 -8.11 -17.65 -11.09
CA PHE A 201 -7.78 -18.97 -10.50
C PHE A 201 -8.51 -20.11 -11.21
N PHE A 202 -9.80 -19.98 -11.46
CA PHE A 202 -10.63 -21.06 -12.01
C PHE A 202 -10.21 -21.44 -13.45
N GLU A 203 -9.78 -20.45 -14.24
CA GLU A 203 -9.28 -20.67 -15.58
C GLU A 203 -7.77 -20.91 -15.63
N LYS A 204 -7.08 -20.87 -14.47
CA LYS A 204 -5.61 -20.93 -14.34
C LYS A 204 -4.89 -19.92 -15.25
N LYS A 205 -5.50 -18.75 -15.44
CA LYS A 205 -4.94 -17.67 -16.25
C LYS A 205 -4.16 -16.68 -15.39
N PHE A 206 -3.00 -16.30 -15.88
CA PHE A 206 -2.18 -15.22 -15.37
C PHE A 206 -1.71 -14.39 -16.57
N GLU A 207 -2.09 -13.13 -16.62
CA GLU A 207 -1.68 -12.19 -17.67
C GLU A 207 -0.92 -11.04 -17.04
N ARG A 208 0.37 -10.95 -17.33
CA ARG A 208 1.23 -9.87 -16.85
C ARG A 208 1.15 -8.69 -17.82
N TYR A 209 1.06 -7.49 -17.27
CA TYR A 209 1.27 -6.25 -17.99
C TYR A 209 2.76 -5.91 -17.97
N GLU A 210 3.40 -5.78 -19.11
CA GLU A 210 4.85 -5.56 -19.22
C GLU A 210 5.25 -4.10 -18.98
N ASN A 211 4.61 -3.44 -18.07
CA ASN A 211 4.84 -2.04 -17.85
C ASN A 211 5.74 -1.86 -16.62
N GLY A 212 6.95 -1.40 -16.88
CA GLY A 212 7.93 -1.04 -15.85
C GLY A 212 9.14 -1.95 -15.78
N LYS A 213 10.25 -1.30 -15.46
CA LYS A 213 11.54 -1.93 -15.19
C LYS A 213 11.44 -2.77 -13.94
N ILE A 214 11.82 -4.04 -14.02
CA ILE A 214 12.03 -4.84 -12.81
C ILE A 214 13.21 -4.23 -12.08
N LEU A 215 12.98 -3.78 -10.85
CA LEU A 215 14.07 -3.32 -10.00
C LEU A 215 15.00 -4.51 -9.75
N GLU A 216 16.25 -4.35 -10.12
CA GLU A 216 17.29 -5.31 -9.79
C GLU A 216 17.34 -5.39 -8.25
N LYS A 217 16.88 -6.48 -7.71
CA LYS A 217 17.10 -6.81 -6.31
C LYS A 217 18.39 -7.60 -6.24
N ASP A 218 19.21 -7.28 -5.28
CA ASP A 218 20.38 -8.12 -4.99
C ASP A 218 19.85 -9.48 -4.48
N GLU A 219 19.85 -10.48 -5.35
CA GLU A 219 19.32 -11.83 -5.08
C GLU A 219 20.02 -12.53 -3.91
N LYS A 220 21.18 -12.01 -3.50
CA LYS A 220 21.96 -12.54 -2.38
C LYS A 220 21.58 -11.95 -1.03
N ASN A 221 20.75 -10.92 -1.01
CA ASN A 221 20.39 -10.24 0.23
C ASN A 221 19.15 -10.88 0.88
N GLU A 222 19.29 -11.22 2.14
CA GLU A 222 18.18 -11.66 2.98
C GLU A 222 17.12 -10.57 3.12
N THR A 223 15.88 -10.98 3.37
CA THR A 223 14.80 -10.05 3.71
C THR A 223 15.15 -9.32 5.01
N LEU A 224 15.00 -8.00 5.02
CA LEU A 224 15.27 -7.16 6.19
C LEU A 224 14.03 -6.40 6.59
N LEU A 225 13.79 -6.31 7.90
CA LEU A 225 12.75 -5.49 8.49
C LEU A 225 13.35 -4.16 8.97
N ASP A 226 12.83 -3.05 8.44
CA ASP A 226 13.20 -1.70 8.87
C ASP A 226 11.95 -0.91 9.23
N THR A 227 11.75 -0.66 10.51
CA THR A 227 10.53 -0.02 11.04
C THR A 227 10.73 1.42 11.49
N LYS A 228 11.90 2.00 11.18
CA LYS A 228 12.22 3.36 11.60
C LYS A 228 11.50 4.39 10.75
N ILE A 229 10.55 5.09 11.33
CA ILE A 229 9.73 6.11 10.66
C ILE A 229 9.58 7.37 11.50
N GLU A 230 9.38 8.51 10.84
CA GLU A 230 8.93 9.76 11.46
C GLU A 230 7.40 9.86 11.33
N LYS A 231 6.70 10.01 12.46
CA LYS A 231 5.23 10.09 12.47
C LYS A 231 4.70 11.51 12.20
N ASN A 232 5.53 12.55 12.41
CA ASN A 232 5.14 13.95 12.22
C ASN A 232 5.23 14.36 10.74
N VAL A 233 4.50 13.67 9.90
CA VAL A 233 4.37 13.95 8.46
C VAL A 233 2.89 14.16 8.13
N MET A 234 2.60 15.12 7.26
CA MET A 234 1.25 15.45 6.83
C MET A 234 1.06 15.21 5.35
N LEU A 235 -0.09 14.65 4.97
CA LEU A 235 -0.60 14.67 3.61
C LEU A 235 -1.64 15.80 3.51
N LEU A 236 -1.33 16.84 2.73
CA LEU A 236 -2.14 18.04 2.61
C LEU A 236 -2.70 18.20 1.20
N LYS A 237 -3.98 17.99 1.05
CA LYS A 237 -4.65 18.33 -0.20
C LYS A 237 -4.80 19.84 -0.32
N TYR A 238 -4.19 20.43 -1.35
CA TYR A 238 -4.39 21.85 -1.65
C TYR A 238 -5.81 22.12 -2.10
N PHE A 239 -6.37 23.23 -1.67
CA PHE A 239 -7.66 23.76 -2.09
C PHE A 239 -7.61 25.30 -2.21
N PRO A 240 -8.43 25.92 -3.08
CA PRO A 240 -8.27 27.34 -3.45
C PRO A 240 -8.30 28.35 -2.31
N THR A 241 -8.94 28.02 -1.19
CA THR A 241 -9.05 28.91 -0.02
C THR A 241 -8.09 28.56 1.11
N LEU A 242 -7.09 27.73 0.87
CA LEU A 242 -6.00 27.50 1.83
C LEU A 242 -5.16 28.76 1.96
N THR A 243 -5.20 29.39 3.16
CA THR A 243 -4.49 30.63 3.41
C THR A 243 -3.05 30.41 3.88
N PRO A 244 -2.16 31.40 3.65
CA PRO A 244 -0.79 31.37 4.18
C PRO A 244 -0.72 31.12 5.68
N GLU A 245 -1.58 31.74 6.48
CA GLU A 245 -1.59 31.65 7.94
C GLU A 245 -1.87 30.21 8.40
N ILE A 246 -2.86 29.54 7.80
CA ILE A 246 -3.16 28.14 8.11
C ILE A 246 -1.99 27.24 7.71
N PHE A 247 -1.39 27.48 6.53
CA PHE A 247 -0.25 26.70 6.08
C PHE A 247 0.96 26.86 7.02
N GLU A 248 1.25 28.08 7.49
CA GLU A 248 2.33 28.35 8.44
C GLU A 248 2.12 27.58 9.76
N ILE A 249 0.89 27.56 10.30
CA ILE A 249 0.54 26.78 11.51
C ILE A 249 0.82 25.29 11.32
N LEU A 250 0.47 24.74 10.14
CA LEU A 250 0.76 23.33 9.83
C LEU A 250 2.26 23.06 9.78
N CYS A 251 3.05 23.97 9.19
CA CYS A 251 4.51 23.84 9.12
C CYS A 251 5.19 23.84 10.50
N GLU A 252 4.60 24.50 11.50
CA GLU A 252 5.10 24.46 12.88
C GLU A 252 4.89 23.11 13.57
N LYS A 253 3.91 22.33 13.11
CA LYS A 253 3.52 21.04 13.72
C LYS A 253 4.20 19.84 13.09
N TYR A 254 4.53 19.91 11.80
CA TYR A 254 5.00 18.79 11.02
C TYR A 254 6.42 18.98 10.51
N LYS A 255 7.22 17.90 10.56
CA LYS A 255 8.59 17.88 10.01
C LYS A 255 8.61 17.70 8.49
N GLY A 256 7.56 17.13 7.93
CA GLY A 256 7.40 16.96 6.50
C GLY A 256 5.94 17.10 6.08
N ILE A 257 5.73 17.70 4.92
CA ILE A 257 4.41 17.86 4.31
C ILE A 257 4.48 17.39 2.87
N VAL A 258 3.62 16.44 2.51
CA VAL A 258 3.35 16.11 1.12
C VAL A 258 2.13 16.88 0.69
N ILE A 259 2.30 17.77 -0.28
CA ILE A 259 1.21 18.55 -0.86
C ILE A 259 0.65 17.82 -2.07
N GLU A 260 -0.66 17.58 -2.08
CA GLU A 260 -1.40 17.22 -3.28
C GLU A 260 -1.77 18.51 -4.02
N GLY A 261 -0.90 18.94 -4.94
CA GLY A 261 -1.12 20.11 -5.76
C GLY A 261 -2.09 19.85 -6.91
N THR A 262 -2.51 20.91 -7.58
CA THR A 262 -3.37 20.81 -8.75
C THR A 262 -2.56 20.54 -10.03
N GLY A 263 -3.11 19.74 -10.95
CA GLY A 263 -2.49 19.46 -12.25
C GLY A 263 -1.05 18.95 -12.11
N LEU A 264 -0.10 19.71 -12.65
CA LEU A 264 1.33 19.36 -12.63
C LEU A 264 2.03 19.59 -11.26
N GLY A 265 1.29 19.92 -10.22
CA GLY A 265 1.81 20.14 -8.86
C GLY A 265 1.82 21.64 -8.47
N HIS A 266 0.71 22.33 -8.67
CA HIS A 266 0.61 23.75 -8.38
C HIS A 266 -0.25 24.06 -7.16
N VAL A 267 0.08 25.19 -6.52
CA VAL A 267 -0.68 25.83 -5.46
C VAL A 267 -0.79 27.32 -5.75
N HIS A 268 -1.59 28.05 -5.01
CA HIS A 268 -1.71 29.50 -5.16
C HIS A 268 -0.38 30.19 -4.85
N ASP A 269 -0.07 31.26 -5.60
CA ASP A 269 1.18 32.05 -5.48
C ASP A 269 1.44 32.56 -4.07
N SER A 270 0.38 32.87 -3.30
CA SER A 270 0.50 33.33 -1.91
C SER A 270 1.16 32.35 -0.96
N LEU A 271 1.19 31.05 -1.32
CA LEU A 271 1.81 30.00 -0.49
C LEU A 271 3.31 29.85 -0.74
N ILE A 272 3.89 30.49 -1.77
CA ILE A 272 5.31 30.32 -2.13
C ILE A 272 6.23 30.80 -1.01
N GLU A 273 6.00 32.00 -0.48
CA GLU A 273 6.82 32.53 0.62
C GLU A 273 6.67 31.73 1.93
N PRO A 274 5.45 31.37 2.38
CA PRO A 274 5.28 30.44 3.49
C PRO A 274 5.99 29.10 3.32
N ILE A 275 5.91 28.51 2.12
CA ILE A 275 6.61 27.26 1.77
C ILE A 275 8.13 27.43 1.91
N LYS A 276 8.68 28.50 1.33
CA LYS A 276 10.11 28.82 1.43
C LYS A 276 10.56 28.96 2.88
N LYS A 277 9.84 29.75 3.67
CA LYS A 277 10.13 29.93 5.12
C LYS A 277 10.10 28.61 5.87
N ALA A 278 9.15 27.74 5.57
CA ALA A 278 9.06 26.42 6.20
C ALA A 278 10.28 25.55 5.88
N ILE A 279 10.70 25.53 4.61
CA ILE A 279 11.89 24.80 4.17
C ILE A 279 13.16 25.36 4.82
N ASP A 280 13.31 26.67 4.88
CA ASP A 280 14.44 27.35 5.53
C ASP A 280 14.52 27.02 7.04
N LYS A 281 13.37 26.74 7.68
CA LYS A 281 13.27 26.26 9.08
C LYS A 281 13.45 24.75 9.24
N GLY A 282 13.60 24.00 8.16
CA GLY A 282 13.87 22.57 8.18
C GLY A 282 12.66 21.65 7.90
N THR A 283 11.48 22.19 7.61
CA THR A 283 10.33 21.37 7.17
C THR A 283 10.58 20.88 5.75
N PHE A 284 10.45 19.58 5.50
CA PHE A 284 10.56 19.03 4.13
C PHE A 284 9.23 19.15 3.41
N ILE A 285 9.22 19.76 2.23
CA ILE A 285 8.02 19.92 1.41
C ILE A 285 8.17 19.13 0.12
N ALA A 286 7.33 18.11 -0.03
CA ALA A 286 7.19 17.30 -1.24
C ALA A 286 5.93 17.70 -2.00
N MET A 287 5.98 17.65 -3.34
CA MET A 287 4.84 17.95 -4.21
C MET A 287 4.40 16.72 -4.98
N THR A 288 3.12 16.42 -4.90
CA THR A 288 2.41 15.41 -5.69
C THR A 288 1.24 16.06 -6.43
N SER A 289 0.47 15.29 -7.17
CA SER A 289 -0.74 15.77 -7.83
C SER A 289 -2.00 15.18 -7.20
N GLN A 290 -3.09 15.93 -7.21
CA GLN A 290 -4.43 15.43 -6.87
C GLN A 290 -4.96 14.44 -7.90
N THR A 291 -4.38 14.41 -9.10
CA THR A 291 -4.71 13.46 -10.15
C THR A 291 -3.99 12.14 -9.90
N ILE A 292 -4.71 11.02 -10.11
CA ILE A 292 -4.12 9.70 -9.90
C ILE A 292 -3.16 9.29 -11.03
N PHE A 293 -3.40 9.76 -12.24
CA PHE A 293 -2.57 9.46 -13.42
C PHE A 293 -1.75 10.68 -13.81
N GLY A 294 -0.62 10.44 -14.47
CA GLY A 294 0.32 11.46 -14.86
C GLY A 294 1.40 11.72 -13.80
N ARG A 295 2.13 12.81 -13.98
CA ARG A 295 3.25 13.16 -13.09
C ARG A 295 3.34 14.66 -12.83
N THR A 296 4.01 15.01 -11.74
CA THR A 296 4.35 16.40 -11.46
C THR A 296 5.41 16.91 -12.43
N ASN A 297 5.27 18.17 -12.86
CA ASN A 297 6.29 18.88 -13.64
C ASN A 297 6.28 20.37 -13.32
N LEU A 298 7.10 20.76 -12.36
CA LEU A 298 7.20 22.15 -11.90
C LEU A 298 8.01 23.06 -12.83
N ASN A 299 8.57 22.54 -13.92
CA ASN A 299 9.36 23.36 -14.86
C ASN A 299 8.49 24.09 -15.89
N VAL A 300 7.24 23.67 -16.10
CA VAL A 300 6.38 24.17 -17.19
C VAL A 300 5.94 25.62 -16.93
N TYR A 301 5.47 25.92 -15.73
CA TYR A 301 4.88 27.22 -15.41
C TYR A 301 5.75 28.03 -14.43
N ALA A 302 5.57 29.35 -14.44
CA ALA A 302 6.35 30.27 -13.58
C ALA A 302 6.20 29.95 -12.09
N THR A 303 4.98 29.66 -11.63
CA THR A 303 4.71 29.28 -10.23
C THR A 303 5.47 28.01 -9.85
N GLY A 304 5.47 26.99 -10.71
CA GLY A 304 6.24 25.75 -10.48
C GLY A 304 7.74 26.02 -10.32
N ARG A 305 8.31 26.87 -11.18
CA ARG A 305 9.74 27.25 -11.07
C ARG A 305 10.05 28.01 -9.79
N LYS A 306 9.10 28.84 -9.28
CA LYS A 306 9.24 29.48 -7.96
C LYS A 306 9.24 28.46 -6.83
N LEU A 307 8.37 27.45 -6.89
CA LEU A 307 8.33 26.35 -5.92
C LEU A 307 9.65 25.55 -5.91
N LEU A 308 10.20 25.22 -7.09
CA LEU A 308 11.52 24.56 -7.20
C LEU A 308 12.63 25.40 -6.56
N LYS A 309 12.66 26.74 -6.83
CA LYS A 309 13.63 27.65 -6.22
C LYS A 309 13.46 27.76 -4.71
N ALA A 310 12.25 27.60 -4.19
CA ALA A 310 11.98 27.54 -2.76
C ALA A 310 12.46 26.26 -2.09
N GLY A 311 12.80 25.22 -2.86
CA GLY A 311 13.28 23.94 -2.37
C GLY A 311 12.21 22.82 -2.31
N VAL A 312 11.05 23.03 -2.91
CA VAL A 312 10.02 21.98 -3.03
C VAL A 312 10.53 20.82 -3.91
N VAL A 313 10.29 19.60 -3.48
CA VAL A 313 10.70 18.38 -4.20
C VAL A 313 9.49 17.78 -4.91
N PRO A 314 9.43 17.85 -6.26
CA PRO A 314 8.39 17.16 -7.03
C PRO A 314 8.63 15.66 -7.01
N CYS A 315 7.58 14.90 -6.71
CA CYS A 315 7.65 13.45 -6.46
C CYS A 315 7.30 12.62 -7.71
N GLU A 316 7.59 13.13 -8.90
CA GLU A 316 7.40 12.41 -10.15
C GLU A 316 5.93 11.95 -10.33
N ASP A 317 5.71 10.67 -10.58
CA ASP A 317 4.38 10.04 -10.69
C ASP A 317 3.97 9.27 -9.44
N MET A 318 4.61 9.53 -8.29
CA MET A 318 4.19 8.91 -7.04
C MET A 318 2.75 9.31 -6.69
N LEU A 319 1.96 8.34 -6.28
CA LEU A 319 0.67 8.63 -5.66
C LEU A 319 0.89 9.40 -4.36
N PRO A 320 0.02 10.36 -4.01
CA PRO A 320 0.16 11.15 -2.79
C PRO A 320 0.33 10.32 -1.52
N GLU A 321 -0.43 9.23 -1.39
CA GLU A 321 -0.35 8.33 -0.25
C GLU A 321 0.99 7.60 -0.19
N ALA A 322 1.51 7.16 -1.33
CA ALA A 322 2.83 6.52 -1.40
C ALA A 322 3.95 7.51 -1.06
N ALA A 323 3.88 8.75 -1.56
CA ALA A 323 4.83 9.81 -1.24
C ALA A 323 4.79 10.17 0.26
N TYR A 324 3.59 10.24 0.85
CA TYR A 324 3.40 10.47 2.29
C TYR A 324 4.10 9.38 3.12
N ILE A 325 3.83 8.11 2.81
CA ILE A 325 4.45 6.97 3.48
C ILE A 325 5.98 6.98 3.28
N LYS A 326 6.45 7.22 2.06
CA LYS A 326 7.87 7.30 1.75
C LYS A 326 8.58 8.42 2.51
N LEU A 327 7.92 9.56 2.68
CA LEU A 327 8.48 10.68 3.45
C LEU A 327 8.58 10.37 4.94
N MET A 328 7.61 9.66 5.53
CA MET A 328 7.71 9.16 6.91
C MET A 328 8.97 8.29 7.08
N PHE A 329 9.22 7.41 6.11
CA PHE A 329 10.39 6.55 6.11
C PHE A 329 11.68 7.34 5.90
N ALA A 330 11.72 8.25 4.92
CA ALA A 330 12.88 9.09 4.63
C ALA A 330 13.31 9.93 5.83
N LEU A 331 12.35 10.60 6.49
CA LEU A 331 12.59 11.42 7.69
C LEU A 331 12.94 10.60 8.93
N GLY A 332 12.58 9.32 8.96
CA GLY A 332 13.06 8.41 9.99
C GLY A 332 14.56 8.12 9.88
N HIS A 333 15.14 8.23 8.69
CA HIS A 333 16.52 7.83 8.40
C HIS A 333 17.47 9.00 8.12
N HIS A 334 16.95 10.12 7.63
CA HIS A 334 17.75 11.23 7.15
C HIS A 334 17.33 12.55 7.80
N ASN A 335 18.31 13.41 8.06
CA ASN A 335 18.08 14.74 8.65
C ASN A 335 18.45 15.89 7.68
N LYS A 336 19.24 15.61 6.64
CA LYS A 336 19.66 16.61 5.65
C LYS A 336 18.68 16.63 4.50
N HIS A 337 18.27 17.81 4.07
CA HIS A 337 17.33 18.00 2.95
C HIS A 337 17.78 17.28 1.67
N THR A 338 19.09 17.32 1.36
CA THR A 338 19.66 16.64 0.19
C THR A 338 19.48 15.13 0.25
N ASP A 339 19.70 14.53 1.41
CA ASP A 339 19.61 13.06 1.59
C ASP A 339 18.16 12.60 1.53
N ILE A 340 17.25 13.36 2.17
CA ILE A 340 15.79 13.13 2.10
C ILE A 340 15.33 13.24 0.64
N LYS A 341 15.74 14.30 -0.08
CA LYS A 341 15.42 14.48 -1.50
C LYS A 341 15.90 13.31 -2.35
N ASN A 342 17.15 12.89 -2.18
CA ASN A 342 17.71 11.76 -2.92
C ASN A 342 16.94 10.48 -2.66
N PHE A 343 16.61 10.21 -1.39
CA PHE A 343 15.78 9.06 -1.03
C PHE A 343 14.39 9.14 -1.67
N MET A 344 13.72 10.30 -1.59
CA MET A 344 12.39 10.49 -2.18
C MET A 344 12.38 10.26 -3.70
N LEU A 345 13.42 10.65 -4.42
CA LEU A 345 13.52 10.52 -5.88
C LEU A 345 14.16 9.22 -6.37
N THR A 346 14.62 8.35 -5.48
CA THR A 346 15.11 7.02 -5.83
C THR A 346 13.93 6.03 -5.84
N ASN A 347 13.75 5.30 -6.94
CA ASN A 347 12.72 4.25 -7.02
C ASN A 347 13.15 3.04 -6.19
N ILE A 348 12.45 2.75 -5.09
CA ILE A 348 12.82 1.71 -4.11
C ILE A 348 11.86 0.53 -4.16
N ALA A 349 10.57 0.80 -4.31
CA ALA A 349 9.50 -0.17 -4.21
C ALA A 349 8.47 -0.03 -5.35
N TYR A 350 8.93 0.33 -6.53
CA TYR A 350 8.11 0.56 -7.73
C TYR A 350 7.15 1.75 -7.63
N GLU A 351 7.40 2.68 -6.72
CA GLU A 351 6.57 3.88 -6.53
C GLU A 351 6.78 4.95 -7.60
N ILE A 352 7.86 4.88 -8.37
CA ILE A 352 8.19 5.81 -9.46
C ILE A 352 8.38 5.06 -10.76
N ASN A 353 7.67 5.47 -11.81
CA ASN A 353 7.88 4.99 -13.17
C ASN A 353 8.76 5.97 -13.96
N GLU A 354 9.58 5.46 -14.88
CA GLU A 354 10.38 6.31 -15.77
C GLU A 354 9.49 7.11 -16.72
N ARG A 355 8.36 6.53 -17.13
CA ARG A 355 7.31 7.17 -17.96
C ARG A 355 5.96 6.93 -17.34
N SER A 356 5.13 7.97 -17.32
CA SER A 356 3.72 7.80 -16.95
C SER A 356 2.98 7.12 -18.08
N GLU A 357 2.21 6.11 -17.74
CA GLU A 357 1.35 5.43 -18.69
C GLU A 357 -0.06 6.04 -18.66
N ILE A 358 -0.75 5.92 -19.77
CA ILE A 358 -2.11 6.45 -19.95
C ILE A 358 -3.12 5.34 -19.62
#